data_bb26643b45b41af9ebf5a6e1a209d77d
#
_entry.id   bb26643b45b41af9ebf5a6e1a209d77d
#
_cell.length_a   1.000
_cell.length_b   1.000
_cell.length_c   1.000
_cell.angle_alpha   90.00
_cell.angle_beta   90.00
_cell.angle_gamma   90.00
#
_symmetry.space_group_name_H-M   'P 1'
#
loop_
_entity.id
_entity.type
_entity.pdbx_description
1 polymer ?
#
loop_
_entity_poly.entity_id
_entity_poly.type
_entity_poly.pdbx_seq_one_letter_code
_entity_poly.pdbx_strand_id
1 'polypeptide(L)'
;MTATIQKAPEPMTSRERVRRTLNCEKTDRVTIGYEANAGIHARLCEALGIPAHDYEGLLRVLGVDYRPIGAPYVGKPLHPVPENRMVDQMEGCIMRWVAHGTGGYWDFCDFPLQDAEDEDFDAFPVPNPDDFDYDAALAAAKSYNGEFALYVGNAGVPDIINSNGRIMGMEDVLCHLMLEDEAALRFIHRRADFQLKMMERTLEKCKGYIDFVWLGEDLGTQIAPMISLDLYRKQIRPIHKQFIDLASSYGLPAIMHSCGSSSWVYEDLIELGLRGVDTLQPEAVNMSPAYLTEHFGGRLNFRGCISTAGPLAYGTVEETERVCRETLEIMMPHCGYHFAPTHAIQDNSPVENVIAMYRAAHTYGRYEA
;
A
#
# COMPACT_ATOMS: atom_id res chain seq x y z
N MET A 1 14.81 29.02 -7.14
CA MET A 1 14.76 29.04 -5.66
C MET A 1 14.30 27.68 -5.21
N THR A 2 15.01 27.06 -4.28
CA THR A 2 14.63 25.75 -3.71
C THR A 2 13.33 25.92 -2.93
N ALA A 3 12.35 25.05 -3.20
CA ALA A 3 11.10 25.05 -2.45
C ALA A 3 11.34 24.54 -1.01
N THR A 4 10.54 24.99 -0.07
CA THR A 4 10.63 24.55 1.33
C THR A 4 9.27 24.08 1.84
N ILE A 5 9.25 23.06 2.67
CA ILE A 5 8.09 22.62 3.43
C ILE A 5 8.35 22.94 4.89
N GLN A 6 7.58 23.90 5.42
CA GLN A 6 7.66 24.23 6.85
C GLN A 6 6.89 23.19 7.62
N LYS A 7 7.61 22.43 8.46
CA LYS A 7 6.97 21.40 9.30
C LYS A 7 6.15 22.01 10.44
N ALA A 8 5.08 21.33 10.80
CA ALA A 8 4.38 21.57 12.05
C ALA A 8 5.32 21.31 13.25
N PRO A 9 5.09 21.93 14.44
CA PRO A 9 5.72 21.50 15.67
C PRO A 9 5.38 20.03 15.96
N GLU A 10 6.38 19.23 16.26
CA GLU A 10 6.25 17.77 16.42
C GLU A 10 6.77 17.34 17.80
N PRO A 11 5.99 17.52 18.90
CA PRO A 11 6.37 17.04 20.22
C PRO A 11 6.36 15.52 20.36
N MET A 12 5.58 14.81 19.48
CA MET A 12 5.57 13.35 19.41
C MET A 12 6.59 12.83 18.40
N THR A 13 7.16 11.65 18.67
CA THR A 13 7.88 10.91 17.63
C THR A 13 6.90 10.40 16.57
N SER A 14 7.40 10.18 15.34
CA SER A 14 6.59 9.56 14.28
C SER A 14 6.02 8.20 14.71
N ARG A 15 6.81 7.39 15.44
CA ARG A 15 6.37 6.10 15.97
C ARG A 15 5.19 6.25 16.93
N GLU A 16 5.26 7.17 17.88
CA GLU A 16 4.16 7.42 18.83
C GLU A 16 2.91 7.91 18.11
N ARG A 17 3.07 8.84 17.18
CA ARG A 17 1.96 9.40 16.38
C ARG A 17 1.21 8.31 15.61
N VAL A 18 1.93 7.44 14.89
CA VAL A 18 1.31 6.34 14.13
C VAL A 18 0.57 5.37 15.06
N ARG A 19 1.18 4.96 16.17
CA ARG A 19 0.55 4.07 17.14
C ARG A 19 -0.76 4.65 17.71
N ARG A 20 -0.76 5.92 18.05
CA ARG A 20 -1.97 6.62 18.52
C ARG A 20 -3.02 6.71 17.41
N THR A 21 -2.62 7.10 16.20
CA THR A 21 -3.55 7.15 15.05
C THR A 21 -4.20 5.79 14.81
N LEU A 22 -3.43 4.69 14.84
CA LEU A 22 -3.95 3.32 14.68
C LEU A 22 -4.94 2.92 15.80
N ASN A 23 -4.89 3.57 16.95
CA ASN A 23 -5.84 3.39 18.05
C ASN A 23 -6.96 4.45 18.04
N CYS A 24 -7.08 5.27 17.00
CA CYS A 24 -8.00 6.41 16.94
C CYS A 24 -7.84 7.39 18.11
N GLU A 25 -6.61 7.56 18.59
CA GLU A 25 -6.26 8.50 19.67
C GLU A 25 -5.73 9.82 19.09
N LYS A 26 -5.98 10.92 19.77
CA LYS A 26 -5.53 12.25 19.39
C LYS A 26 -3.99 12.36 19.39
N THR A 27 -3.46 12.99 18.37
CA THR A 27 -2.02 13.23 18.16
C THR A 27 -1.72 14.72 18.05
N ASP A 28 -0.46 15.08 17.85
CA ASP A 28 -0.05 16.48 17.59
C ASP A 28 -0.43 16.93 16.17
N ARG A 29 -0.37 16.02 15.18
CA ARG A 29 -0.84 16.21 13.80
C ARG A 29 -1.26 14.88 13.18
N VAL A 30 -1.92 14.92 12.04
CA VAL A 30 -2.18 13.72 11.22
C VAL A 30 -0.88 13.00 10.87
N THR A 31 -0.91 11.68 10.77
CA THR A 31 0.19 10.93 10.17
C THR A 31 0.29 11.23 8.68
N ILE A 32 1.50 11.21 8.14
CA ILE A 32 1.78 11.52 6.74
C ILE A 32 2.42 10.31 6.06
N GLY A 33 1.89 9.94 4.88
CA GLY A 33 2.41 8.94 3.99
C GLY A 33 2.92 9.51 2.68
N TYR A 34 3.73 8.73 1.95
CA TYR A 34 4.26 9.09 0.63
C TYR A 34 4.39 7.87 -0.26
N GLU A 35 3.91 7.99 -1.47
CA GLU A 35 4.12 7.06 -2.58
C GLU A 35 4.18 7.86 -3.88
N ALA A 36 5.12 7.55 -4.77
CA ALA A 36 5.26 8.25 -6.05
C ALA A 36 5.99 7.40 -7.10
N ASN A 37 5.66 7.64 -8.36
CA ASN A 37 6.43 7.12 -9.47
C ASN A 37 7.81 7.78 -9.57
N ALA A 38 8.75 7.11 -10.23
CA ALA A 38 10.15 7.53 -10.26
C ALA A 38 10.37 8.92 -10.88
N GLY A 39 9.60 9.30 -11.91
CA GLY A 39 9.74 10.57 -12.57
C GLY A 39 9.32 11.76 -11.71
N ILE A 40 8.15 11.69 -11.06
CA ILE A 40 7.72 12.74 -10.12
C ILE A 40 8.59 12.77 -8.86
N HIS A 41 9.03 11.60 -8.38
CA HIS A 41 9.98 11.52 -7.27
C HIS A 41 11.27 12.31 -7.57
N ALA A 42 11.89 12.09 -8.73
CA ALA A 42 13.11 12.79 -9.12
C ALA A 42 12.90 14.30 -9.22
N ARG A 43 11.81 14.77 -9.84
CA ARG A 43 11.47 16.20 -9.92
C ARG A 43 11.20 16.83 -8.56
N LEU A 44 10.55 16.10 -7.67
CA LEU A 44 10.28 16.57 -6.30
C LEU A 44 11.59 16.72 -5.50
N CYS A 45 12.50 15.76 -5.62
CA CYS A 45 13.84 15.85 -5.03
C CYS A 45 14.60 17.08 -5.55
N GLU A 46 14.62 17.30 -6.87
CA GLU A 46 15.24 18.47 -7.48
C GLU A 46 14.64 19.79 -6.94
N ALA A 47 13.31 19.89 -6.91
CA ALA A 47 12.62 21.10 -6.43
C ALA A 47 12.91 21.40 -4.96
N LEU A 48 13.10 20.38 -4.14
CA LEU A 48 13.41 20.49 -2.71
C LEU A 48 14.92 20.54 -2.41
N GLY A 49 15.78 20.43 -3.44
CA GLY A 49 17.24 20.46 -3.28
C GLY A 49 17.81 19.20 -2.60
N ILE A 50 17.17 18.05 -2.78
CA ILE A 50 17.54 16.77 -2.23
C ILE A 50 18.17 15.90 -3.33
N PRO A 51 19.29 15.19 -3.11
CA PRO A 51 19.80 14.23 -4.08
C PRO A 51 18.77 13.17 -4.44
N ALA A 52 18.58 12.85 -5.71
CA ALA A 52 17.54 11.90 -6.16
C ALA A 52 17.68 10.48 -5.57
N HIS A 53 18.88 10.10 -5.13
CA HIS A 53 19.13 8.82 -4.46
C HIS A 53 18.90 8.86 -2.94
N ASP A 54 18.68 10.04 -2.35
CA ASP A 54 18.43 10.21 -0.92
C ASP A 54 16.92 10.12 -0.63
N TYR A 55 16.40 8.91 -0.78
CA TYR A 55 14.98 8.63 -0.50
C TYR A 55 14.60 8.95 0.94
N GLU A 56 15.46 8.59 1.90
CA GLU A 56 15.21 8.87 3.31
C GLU A 56 15.20 10.38 3.61
N GLY A 57 16.10 11.15 3.00
CA GLY A 57 16.11 12.62 3.11
C GLY A 57 14.81 13.24 2.63
N LEU A 58 14.26 12.75 1.50
CA LEU A 58 12.96 13.21 1.02
C LEU A 58 11.84 12.89 2.01
N LEU A 59 11.75 11.65 2.50
CA LEU A 59 10.72 11.26 3.46
C LEU A 59 10.78 12.13 4.73
N ARG A 60 11.98 12.44 5.19
CA ARG A 60 12.19 13.35 6.34
C ARG A 60 11.74 14.77 6.06
N VAL A 61 12.01 15.31 4.88
CA VAL A 61 11.58 16.66 4.47
C VAL A 61 10.06 16.73 4.36
N LEU A 62 9.42 15.71 3.81
CA LEU A 62 7.95 15.62 3.70
C LEU A 62 7.26 15.39 5.07
N GLY A 63 7.99 14.89 6.08
CA GLY A 63 7.43 14.53 7.39
C GLY A 63 6.73 13.20 7.42
N VAL A 64 7.14 12.24 6.58
CA VAL A 64 6.54 10.89 6.50
C VAL A 64 6.88 10.08 7.75
N ASP A 65 5.86 9.45 8.33
CA ASP A 65 5.91 8.92 9.70
C ASP A 65 6.27 7.43 9.80
N TYR A 66 6.27 6.67 8.70
CA TYR A 66 6.53 5.23 8.75
C TYR A 66 7.47 4.75 7.64
N ARG A 67 8.13 3.59 7.90
CA ARG A 67 9.11 2.97 7.01
C ARG A 67 8.83 1.48 6.84
N PRO A 68 9.00 0.93 5.62
CA PRO A 68 8.87 -0.49 5.36
C PRO A 68 10.06 -1.27 5.94
N ILE A 69 9.79 -2.47 6.41
CA ILE A 69 10.78 -3.47 6.77
C ILE A 69 10.46 -4.75 6.02
N GLY A 70 11.45 -5.27 5.30
CA GLY A 70 11.34 -6.53 4.58
C GLY A 70 12.69 -7.25 4.53
N ALA A 71 12.66 -8.57 4.45
CA ALA A 71 13.83 -9.38 4.23
C ALA A 71 14.15 -9.43 2.74
N PRO A 72 15.35 -9.02 2.29
CA PRO A 72 15.72 -9.09 0.88
C PRO A 72 15.88 -10.55 0.43
N TYR A 73 15.46 -10.84 -0.80
CA TYR A 73 15.69 -12.13 -1.43
C TYR A 73 17.17 -12.29 -1.78
N VAL A 74 17.75 -13.42 -1.38
CA VAL A 74 19.17 -13.76 -1.60
C VAL A 74 19.33 -15.10 -2.31
N GLY A 75 18.22 -15.70 -2.75
CA GLY A 75 18.20 -16.96 -3.47
C GLY A 75 18.65 -16.83 -4.93
N LYS A 76 18.60 -17.94 -5.65
CA LYS A 76 18.89 -17.96 -7.08
C LYS A 76 17.72 -17.40 -7.89
N PRO A 77 17.97 -16.85 -9.10
CA PRO A 77 16.89 -16.49 -10.01
C PRO A 77 15.96 -17.69 -10.25
N LEU A 78 14.65 -17.47 -10.14
CA LEU A 78 13.63 -18.52 -10.25
C LEU A 78 13.04 -18.58 -11.66
N HIS A 79 13.00 -17.44 -12.34
CA HIS A 79 12.33 -17.29 -13.61
C HIS A 79 13.30 -16.83 -14.71
N PRO A 80 13.21 -17.37 -15.93
CA PRO A 80 13.98 -16.87 -17.07
C PRO A 80 13.56 -15.45 -17.42
N VAL A 81 14.51 -14.63 -17.87
CA VAL A 81 14.25 -13.26 -18.31
C VAL A 81 14.26 -13.21 -19.83
N PRO A 82 13.09 -13.07 -20.50
CA PRO A 82 13.01 -12.94 -21.95
C PRO A 82 13.68 -11.65 -22.44
N GLU A 83 14.07 -11.62 -23.71
CA GLU A 83 14.67 -10.44 -24.33
C GLU A 83 13.74 -9.22 -24.25
N ASN A 84 14.28 -8.06 -23.91
CA ASN A 84 13.54 -6.80 -23.74
C ASN A 84 12.39 -6.87 -22.70
N ARG A 85 12.55 -7.72 -21.67
CA ARG A 85 11.62 -7.85 -20.56
C ARG A 85 12.32 -7.65 -19.22
N MET A 86 11.55 -7.26 -18.22
CA MET A 86 11.87 -7.40 -16.82
C MET A 86 11.01 -8.49 -16.21
N VAL A 87 11.58 -9.27 -15.32
CA VAL A 87 10.84 -10.33 -14.60
C VAL A 87 11.04 -10.14 -13.11
N ASP A 88 9.96 -10.03 -12.37
CA ASP A 88 10.01 -10.11 -10.92
C ASP A 88 10.33 -11.55 -10.51
N GLN A 89 11.48 -11.75 -9.87
CA GLN A 89 11.96 -13.08 -9.53
C GLN A 89 11.20 -13.74 -8.36
N MET A 90 10.44 -12.95 -7.60
CA MET A 90 9.64 -13.47 -6.49
C MET A 90 8.21 -13.78 -6.92
N GLU A 91 7.62 -12.90 -7.74
CA GLU A 91 6.25 -13.03 -8.22
C GLU A 91 6.15 -13.85 -9.51
N GLY A 92 7.19 -13.83 -10.36
CA GLY A 92 7.20 -14.47 -11.67
C GLY A 92 6.50 -13.68 -12.78
N CYS A 93 6.00 -12.48 -12.48
CA CYS A 93 5.34 -11.65 -13.49
C CYS A 93 6.36 -11.02 -14.46
N ILE A 94 5.96 -10.91 -15.72
CA ILE A 94 6.77 -10.39 -16.82
C ILE A 94 6.29 -9.00 -17.19
N MET A 95 7.23 -8.07 -17.38
CA MET A 95 6.94 -6.68 -17.66
C MET A 95 7.73 -6.16 -18.85
N ARG A 96 7.11 -5.21 -19.59
CA ARG A 96 7.74 -4.43 -20.65
C ARG A 96 7.79 -2.96 -20.26
N TRP A 97 8.81 -2.27 -20.76
CA TRP A 97 8.87 -0.81 -20.58
C TRP A 97 7.91 -0.09 -21.52
N VAL A 98 7.05 0.75 -20.98
CA VAL A 98 6.15 1.64 -21.72
C VAL A 98 6.59 3.08 -21.48
N ALA A 99 7.14 3.73 -22.52
CA ALA A 99 7.57 5.11 -22.46
C ALA A 99 6.39 6.08 -22.71
N HIS A 100 6.38 7.21 -22.04
CA HIS A 100 5.47 8.32 -22.28
C HIS A 100 6.18 9.68 -22.14
N GLY A 101 5.50 10.79 -22.46
CA GLY A 101 6.12 12.10 -22.58
C GLY A 101 6.81 12.67 -21.32
N THR A 102 6.49 12.16 -20.13
CA THR A 102 7.06 12.59 -18.83
C THR A 102 7.89 11.52 -18.15
N GLY A 103 8.09 10.34 -18.77
CA GLY A 103 8.83 9.24 -18.20
C GLY A 103 8.45 7.89 -18.82
N GLY A 104 8.18 6.91 -18.01
CA GLY A 104 7.72 5.59 -18.42
C GLY A 104 7.48 4.70 -17.19
N TYR A 105 6.88 3.56 -17.44
CA TYR A 105 6.62 2.56 -16.40
C TYR A 105 6.77 1.14 -16.94
N TRP A 106 6.96 0.19 -16.06
CA TRP A 106 6.93 -1.23 -16.37
C TRP A 106 5.49 -1.72 -16.31
N ASP A 107 4.99 -2.18 -17.47
CA ASP A 107 3.63 -2.69 -17.66
C ASP A 107 3.63 -4.22 -17.74
N PHE A 108 2.68 -4.88 -17.10
CA PHE A 108 2.56 -6.33 -17.11
C PHE A 108 2.19 -6.83 -18.50
N CYS A 109 2.84 -7.91 -18.92
CA CYS A 109 2.64 -8.52 -20.23
C CYS A 109 3.06 -9.99 -20.24
N ASP A 110 2.80 -10.68 -21.33
CA ASP A 110 3.28 -12.06 -21.58
C ASP A 110 2.97 -12.97 -20.37
N PHE A 111 1.71 -13.01 -19.92
CA PHE A 111 1.23 -13.73 -18.74
C PHE A 111 1.64 -15.22 -18.77
N PRO A 112 2.60 -15.66 -17.94
CA PRO A 112 3.21 -16.99 -18.09
C PRO A 112 2.29 -18.17 -17.79
N LEU A 113 1.18 -17.95 -17.09
CA LEU A 113 0.15 -18.96 -16.81
C LEU A 113 -1.19 -18.63 -17.49
N GLN A 114 -1.20 -17.80 -18.53
CA GLN A 114 -2.39 -17.62 -19.35
C GLN A 114 -2.64 -18.92 -20.15
N ASP A 115 -3.89 -19.37 -20.17
CA ASP A 115 -4.27 -20.64 -20.82
C ASP A 115 -3.48 -21.87 -20.30
N ALA A 116 -3.02 -21.85 -19.04
CA ALA A 116 -2.21 -22.91 -18.43
C ALA A 116 -3.04 -24.17 -18.16
N GLU A 117 -2.38 -25.33 -18.31
CA GLU A 117 -2.91 -26.63 -17.89
C GLU A 117 -2.54 -26.90 -16.40
N ASP A 118 -3.16 -27.92 -15.79
CA ASP A 118 -2.98 -28.24 -14.36
C ASP A 118 -1.50 -28.40 -13.95
N GLU A 119 -0.70 -29.04 -14.81
CA GLU A 119 0.72 -29.29 -14.57
C GLU A 119 1.56 -28.02 -14.57
N ASP A 120 1.16 -26.98 -15.31
CA ASP A 120 1.86 -25.69 -15.38
C ASP A 120 1.75 -24.95 -14.04
N PHE A 121 0.57 -24.99 -13.42
CA PHE A 121 0.38 -24.42 -12.08
C PHE A 121 1.26 -25.10 -11.03
N ASP A 122 1.35 -26.43 -11.07
CA ASP A 122 2.15 -27.18 -10.11
C ASP A 122 3.66 -26.96 -10.32
N ALA A 123 4.09 -26.81 -11.59
CA ALA A 123 5.49 -26.59 -11.98
C ALA A 123 5.97 -25.15 -11.78
N PHE A 124 5.08 -24.16 -11.69
CA PHE A 124 5.47 -22.76 -11.58
C PHE A 124 6.25 -22.48 -10.29
N PRO A 125 7.47 -21.90 -10.39
CA PRO A 125 8.30 -21.66 -9.21
C PRO A 125 7.66 -20.68 -8.23
N VAL A 126 7.73 -21.02 -6.94
CA VAL A 126 7.41 -20.13 -5.82
C VAL A 126 8.66 -20.05 -4.93
N PRO A 127 9.06 -18.87 -4.44
CA PRO A 127 10.27 -18.74 -3.63
C PRO A 127 10.21 -19.57 -2.35
N ASN A 128 11.40 -19.98 -1.86
CA ASN A 128 11.50 -20.60 -0.55
C ASN A 128 11.71 -19.52 0.53
N PRO A 129 10.95 -19.49 1.63
CA PRO A 129 11.19 -18.58 2.74
C PRO A 129 12.61 -18.67 3.33
N ASP A 130 13.36 -19.73 3.10
CA ASP A 130 14.77 -19.85 3.51
C ASP A 130 15.73 -19.00 2.66
N ASP A 131 15.30 -18.54 1.50
CA ASP A 131 16.10 -17.74 0.57
C ASP A 131 16.03 -16.22 0.84
N PHE A 132 15.72 -15.81 2.09
CA PHE A 132 15.61 -14.41 2.49
C PHE A 132 16.53 -14.07 3.65
N ASP A 133 17.12 -12.87 3.60
CA ASP A 133 18.00 -12.37 4.65
C ASP A 133 17.22 -11.61 5.74
N TYR A 134 16.76 -12.35 6.74
CA TYR A 134 16.05 -11.79 7.90
C TYR A 134 16.98 -11.02 8.86
N ASP A 135 18.30 -11.26 8.81
CA ASP A 135 19.25 -10.49 9.60
C ASP A 135 19.40 -9.07 9.04
N ALA A 136 19.37 -8.91 7.71
CA ALA A 136 19.33 -7.60 7.06
C ALA A 136 18.04 -6.83 7.43
N ALA A 137 16.88 -7.50 7.47
CA ALA A 137 15.63 -6.89 7.93
C ALA A 137 15.74 -6.36 9.36
N LEU A 138 16.30 -7.16 10.28
CA LEU A 138 16.53 -6.75 11.67
C LEU A 138 17.51 -5.58 11.77
N ALA A 139 18.58 -5.60 10.99
CA ALA A 139 19.56 -4.51 10.96
C ALA A 139 18.91 -3.19 10.49
N ALA A 140 18.10 -3.25 9.44
CA ALA A 140 17.32 -2.11 8.96
C ALA A 140 16.34 -1.59 10.03
N ALA A 141 15.60 -2.47 10.69
CA ALA A 141 14.67 -2.08 11.75
C ALA A 141 15.37 -1.38 12.92
N LYS A 142 16.54 -1.89 13.32
CA LYS A 142 17.35 -1.29 14.39
C LYS A 142 17.92 0.09 14.03
N SER A 143 18.23 0.32 12.75
CA SER A 143 18.84 1.58 12.30
C SER A 143 17.95 2.80 12.53
N TYR A 144 16.63 2.62 12.55
CA TYR A 144 15.68 3.71 12.82
C TYR A 144 15.56 4.10 14.29
N ASN A 145 16.10 3.32 15.22
CA ASN A 145 16.20 3.61 16.65
C ASN A 145 14.88 4.10 17.31
N GLY A 146 13.74 3.62 16.82
CA GLY A 146 12.42 3.97 17.36
C GLY A 146 11.89 5.35 16.96
N GLU A 147 12.56 6.05 16.03
CA GLU A 147 12.12 7.36 15.52
C GLU A 147 10.83 7.26 14.71
N PHE A 148 10.76 6.30 13.78
CA PHE A 148 9.63 6.07 12.88
C PHE A 148 8.84 4.83 13.27
N ALA A 149 7.56 4.80 12.89
CA ALA A 149 6.80 3.56 12.90
C ALA A 149 7.27 2.64 11.77
N LEU A 150 7.41 1.36 12.07
CA LEU A 150 7.88 0.37 11.11
C LEU A 150 6.76 -0.62 10.78
N TYR A 151 6.69 -1.00 9.51
CA TYR A 151 5.68 -1.96 9.06
C TYR A 151 6.28 -3.07 8.19
N VAL A 152 5.60 -4.22 8.17
CA VAL A 152 5.90 -5.37 7.30
C VAL A 152 4.73 -5.56 6.34
N GLY A 153 5.02 -6.00 5.11
CA GLY A 153 4.04 -6.19 4.05
C GLY A 153 3.95 -4.99 3.13
N ASN A 154 3.02 -5.04 2.22
CA ASN A 154 2.72 -3.98 1.24
C ASN A 154 1.38 -4.25 0.54
N ALA A 155 0.99 -3.39 -0.40
CA ALA A 155 -0.23 -3.49 -1.19
C ALA A 155 -0.36 -4.77 -2.05
N GLY A 156 0.71 -5.53 -2.25
CA GLY A 156 0.72 -6.79 -3.00
C GLY A 156 0.69 -8.06 -2.14
N VAL A 157 0.38 -7.97 -0.84
CA VAL A 157 0.41 -9.11 0.09
C VAL A 157 -0.93 -9.24 0.84
N PRO A 158 -1.70 -10.33 0.67
CA PRO A 158 -1.53 -11.41 -0.31
C PRO A 158 -1.97 -11.05 -1.73
N ASP A 159 -2.84 -10.05 -1.90
CA ASP A 159 -3.36 -9.54 -3.18
C ASP A 159 -3.72 -10.68 -4.16
N ILE A 160 -4.73 -11.46 -3.80
CA ILE A 160 -5.10 -12.69 -4.50
C ILE A 160 -5.50 -12.42 -5.95
N ILE A 161 -6.23 -11.34 -6.20
CA ILE A 161 -6.74 -11.04 -7.54
C ILE A 161 -5.61 -10.48 -8.42
N ASN A 162 -5.00 -9.35 -8.05
CA ASN A 162 -4.02 -8.71 -8.92
C ASN A 162 -2.71 -9.48 -9.03
N SER A 163 -2.17 -10.00 -7.92
CA SER A 163 -0.87 -10.67 -7.96
C SER A 163 -0.93 -11.96 -8.80
N ASN A 164 -2.06 -12.66 -8.81
CA ASN A 164 -2.26 -13.80 -9.70
C ASN A 164 -2.69 -13.35 -11.10
N GLY A 165 -3.47 -12.28 -11.25
CA GLY A 165 -3.82 -11.69 -12.53
C GLY A 165 -2.61 -11.21 -13.34
N ARG A 166 -1.52 -10.80 -12.68
CA ARG A 166 -0.23 -10.44 -13.32
C ARG A 166 0.52 -11.63 -13.89
N ILE A 167 0.11 -12.86 -13.58
CA ILE A 167 0.74 -14.11 -14.02
C ILE A 167 -0.14 -14.87 -14.98
N MET A 168 -1.45 -14.95 -14.72
CA MET A 168 -2.37 -15.75 -15.54
C MET A 168 -3.37 -14.91 -16.35
N GLY A 169 -3.38 -13.60 -16.17
CA GLY A 169 -4.40 -12.73 -16.74
C GLY A 169 -5.55 -12.47 -15.77
N MET A 170 -6.10 -11.25 -15.81
CA MET A 170 -7.15 -10.84 -14.86
C MET A 170 -8.46 -11.63 -15.07
N GLU A 171 -8.83 -11.90 -16.31
CA GLU A 171 -10.03 -12.67 -16.64
C GLU A 171 -9.91 -14.11 -16.13
N ASP A 172 -8.76 -14.74 -16.34
CA ASP A 172 -8.52 -16.13 -15.95
C ASP A 172 -8.57 -16.29 -14.43
N VAL A 173 -7.90 -15.42 -13.66
CA VAL A 173 -7.94 -15.51 -12.19
C VAL A 173 -9.38 -15.37 -11.65
N LEU A 174 -10.19 -14.47 -12.21
CA LEU A 174 -11.58 -14.32 -11.80
C LEU A 174 -12.42 -15.56 -12.17
N CYS A 175 -12.18 -16.14 -13.35
CA CYS A 175 -12.82 -17.39 -13.78
C CYS A 175 -12.44 -18.56 -12.87
N HIS A 176 -11.14 -18.76 -12.57
CA HIS A 176 -10.66 -19.82 -11.69
C HIS A 176 -11.24 -19.71 -10.28
N LEU A 177 -11.31 -18.50 -9.72
CA LEU A 177 -11.94 -18.27 -8.42
C LEU A 177 -13.44 -18.61 -8.43
N MET A 178 -14.15 -18.23 -9.52
CA MET A 178 -15.60 -18.43 -9.64
C MET A 178 -15.97 -19.88 -9.92
N LEU A 179 -15.20 -20.57 -10.77
CA LEU A 179 -15.40 -21.96 -11.17
C LEU A 179 -14.80 -22.96 -10.16
N GLU A 180 -14.05 -22.45 -9.16
CA GLU A 180 -13.37 -23.25 -8.15
C GLU A 180 -12.38 -24.25 -8.76
N ASP A 181 -11.62 -23.78 -9.74
CA ASP A 181 -10.60 -24.60 -10.40
C ASP A 181 -9.55 -25.09 -9.39
N GLU A 182 -9.46 -26.40 -9.21
CA GLU A 182 -8.65 -26.99 -8.14
C GLU A 182 -7.15 -26.73 -8.33
N ALA A 183 -6.62 -26.76 -9.56
CA ALA A 183 -5.20 -26.56 -9.83
C ALA A 183 -4.80 -25.09 -9.60
N ALA A 184 -5.57 -24.17 -10.15
CA ALA A 184 -5.36 -22.74 -9.95
C ALA A 184 -5.51 -22.35 -8.47
N LEU A 185 -6.51 -22.85 -7.75
CA LEU A 185 -6.68 -22.60 -6.31
C LEU A 185 -5.52 -23.16 -5.49
N ARG A 186 -5.02 -24.37 -5.78
CA ARG A 186 -3.81 -24.90 -5.13
C ARG A 186 -2.62 -23.98 -5.32
N PHE A 187 -2.43 -23.46 -6.54
CA PHE A 187 -1.36 -22.52 -6.84
C PHE A 187 -1.52 -21.19 -6.06
N ILE A 188 -2.70 -20.60 -6.06
CA ILE A 188 -3.02 -19.38 -5.30
C ILE A 188 -2.71 -19.58 -3.82
N HIS A 189 -3.16 -20.68 -3.23
CA HIS A 189 -2.89 -21.01 -1.83
C HIS A 189 -1.40 -21.20 -1.55
N ARG A 190 -0.68 -21.89 -2.45
CA ARG A 190 0.78 -22.09 -2.31
C ARG A 190 1.55 -20.75 -2.29
N ARG A 191 1.13 -19.77 -3.08
CA ARG A 191 1.71 -18.42 -3.06
C ARG A 191 1.35 -17.67 -1.78
N ALA A 192 0.10 -17.71 -1.37
CA ALA A 192 -0.33 -17.09 -0.12
C ALA A 192 0.39 -17.70 1.10
N ASP A 193 0.55 -19.02 1.14
CA ASP A 193 1.29 -19.72 2.21
C ASP A 193 2.76 -19.32 2.27
N PHE A 194 3.40 -19.13 1.09
CA PHE A 194 4.76 -18.61 1.02
C PHE A 194 4.84 -17.20 1.61
N GLN A 195 3.96 -16.28 1.19
CA GLN A 195 3.93 -14.90 1.68
C GLN A 195 3.64 -14.84 3.19
N LEU A 196 2.72 -15.68 3.67
CA LEU A 196 2.40 -15.78 5.10
C LEU A 196 3.63 -16.22 5.93
N LYS A 197 4.34 -17.26 5.48
CA LYS A 197 5.56 -17.74 6.14
C LYS A 197 6.69 -16.73 6.13
N MET A 198 6.87 -16.01 5.01
CA MET A 198 7.87 -14.94 4.90
C MET A 198 7.54 -13.80 5.88
N MET A 199 6.26 -13.40 5.96
CA MET A 199 5.80 -12.40 6.92
C MET A 199 6.02 -12.85 8.37
N GLU A 200 5.63 -14.07 8.72
CA GLU A 200 5.83 -14.66 10.05
C GLU A 200 7.29 -14.61 10.49
N ARG A 201 8.22 -15.05 9.62
CA ARG A 201 9.66 -15.04 9.91
C ARG A 201 10.21 -13.63 10.09
N THR A 202 9.73 -12.68 9.26
CA THR A 202 10.12 -11.28 9.38
C THR A 202 9.62 -10.68 10.70
N LEU A 203 8.37 -10.94 11.08
CA LEU A 203 7.78 -10.48 12.34
C LEU A 203 8.49 -11.07 13.56
N GLU A 204 8.78 -12.38 13.54
CA GLU A 204 9.52 -13.03 14.64
C GLU A 204 10.94 -12.47 14.77
N LYS A 205 11.65 -12.30 13.64
CA LYS A 205 13.01 -11.74 13.64
C LYS A 205 13.06 -10.29 14.11
N CYS A 206 12.08 -9.49 13.70
CA CYS A 206 12.00 -8.05 14.01
C CYS A 206 11.07 -7.74 15.20
N LYS A 207 10.78 -8.73 16.05
CA LYS A 207 9.88 -8.58 17.19
C LYS A 207 10.22 -7.37 18.09
N GLY A 208 9.21 -6.57 18.39
CA GLY A 208 9.34 -5.34 19.20
C GLY A 208 9.77 -4.08 18.41
N TYR A 209 10.16 -4.24 17.14
CA TYR A 209 10.48 -3.11 16.25
C TYR A 209 9.30 -2.72 15.36
N ILE A 210 8.47 -3.68 14.95
CA ILE A 210 7.35 -3.48 14.03
C ILE A 210 6.14 -2.91 14.78
N ASP A 211 5.41 -2.01 14.14
CA ASP A 211 4.27 -1.29 14.71
C ASP A 211 2.94 -1.67 14.05
N PHE A 212 2.95 -2.10 12.80
CA PHE A 212 1.75 -2.59 12.10
C PHE A 212 2.11 -3.47 10.91
N VAL A 213 1.11 -4.17 10.37
CA VAL A 213 1.21 -4.95 9.13
C VAL A 213 0.40 -4.25 8.04
N TRP A 214 0.96 -4.17 6.83
CA TRP A 214 0.28 -3.62 5.67
C TRP A 214 -0.03 -4.74 4.67
N LEU A 215 -1.30 -4.95 4.42
CA LEU A 215 -1.83 -5.95 3.50
C LEU A 215 -2.41 -5.28 2.25
N GLY A 216 -2.76 -6.06 1.23
CA GLY A 216 -3.43 -5.57 0.04
C GLY A 216 -4.34 -6.59 -0.61
N GLU A 217 -5.40 -6.08 -1.22
CA GLU A 217 -6.33 -6.80 -2.09
C GLU A 217 -7.22 -5.79 -2.81
N ASP A 218 -7.13 -5.68 -4.12
CA ASP A 218 -8.03 -4.80 -4.87
C ASP A 218 -9.40 -5.48 -5.08
N LEU A 219 -10.42 -4.92 -4.45
CA LEU A 219 -11.78 -5.50 -4.41
C LEU A 219 -12.82 -4.64 -5.15
N GLY A 220 -12.43 -3.47 -5.67
CA GLY A 220 -13.34 -2.54 -6.32
C GLY A 220 -12.86 -2.01 -7.66
N THR A 221 -13.81 -1.86 -8.59
CA THR A 221 -13.68 -0.95 -9.73
C THR A 221 -14.07 0.47 -9.29
N GLN A 222 -14.06 1.44 -10.20
CA GLN A 222 -14.53 2.80 -9.84
C GLN A 222 -16.01 2.86 -9.47
N ILE A 223 -16.82 1.94 -9.95
CA ILE A 223 -18.29 1.99 -9.87
C ILE A 223 -18.94 0.79 -9.17
N ALA A 224 -18.20 -0.30 -8.95
CA ALA A 224 -18.78 -1.54 -8.42
C ALA A 224 -17.72 -2.45 -7.79
N PRO A 225 -18.14 -3.44 -6.97
CA PRO A 225 -17.28 -4.57 -6.58
C PRO A 225 -16.70 -5.31 -7.79
N MET A 226 -15.49 -5.85 -7.67
CA MET A 226 -14.90 -6.72 -8.69
C MET A 226 -15.49 -8.13 -8.66
N ILE A 227 -15.90 -8.58 -7.48
CA ILE A 227 -16.47 -9.91 -7.23
C ILE A 227 -17.68 -9.79 -6.30
N SER A 228 -18.48 -10.84 -6.21
CA SER A 228 -19.59 -10.89 -5.25
C SER A 228 -19.09 -11.07 -3.81
N LEU A 229 -19.88 -10.62 -2.83
CA LEU A 229 -19.57 -10.82 -1.42
C LEU A 229 -19.48 -12.32 -1.05
N ASP A 230 -20.32 -13.16 -1.66
CA ASP A 230 -20.29 -14.60 -1.43
C ASP A 230 -18.97 -15.22 -1.94
N LEU A 231 -18.52 -14.80 -3.13
CA LEU A 231 -17.23 -15.27 -3.67
C LEU A 231 -16.06 -14.81 -2.78
N TYR A 232 -16.07 -13.55 -2.35
CA TYR A 232 -15.09 -13.03 -1.40
C TYR A 232 -15.05 -13.87 -0.12
N ARG A 233 -16.20 -14.09 0.50
CA ARG A 233 -16.33 -14.87 1.75
C ARG A 233 -15.85 -16.31 1.60
N LYS A 234 -16.06 -16.90 0.42
CA LYS A 234 -15.70 -18.28 0.14
C LYS A 234 -14.21 -18.47 -0.16
N GLN A 235 -13.63 -17.63 -1.03
CA GLN A 235 -12.31 -17.86 -1.60
C GLN A 235 -11.21 -16.95 -1.01
N ILE A 236 -11.50 -15.69 -0.70
CA ILE A 236 -10.48 -14.70 -0.34
C ILE A 236 -10.46 -14.44 1.17
N ARG A 237 -11.62 -14.27 1.80
CA ARG A 237 -11.73 -13.99 3.23
C ARG A 237 -10.97 -14.99 4.13
N PRO A 238 -10.96 -16.31 3.87
CA PRO A 238 -10.17 -17.25 4.68
C PRO A 238 -8.67 -17.00 4.62
N ILE A 239 -8.14 -16.55 3.47
CA ILE A 239 -6.74 -16.18 3.30
C ILE A 239 -6.45 -14.89 4.07
N HIS A 240 -7.25 -13.83 3.88
CA HIS A 240 -7.12 -12.58 4.63
C HIS A 240 -7.11 -12.81 6.14
N LYS A 241 -7.98 -13.72 6.61
CA LYS A 241 -8.03 -14.09 8.03
C LYS A 241 -6.68 -14.60 8.55
N GLN A 242 -5.97 -15.43 7.79
CA GLN A 242 -4.67 -15.96 8.22
C GLN A 242 -3.64 -14.84 8.42
N PHE A 243 -3.59 -13.86 7.54
CA PHE A 243 -2.66 -12.72 7.65
C PHE A 243 -3.04 -11.78 8.80
N ILE A 244 -4.34 -11.50 8.99
CA ILE A 244 -4.82 -10.66 10.09
C ILE A 244 -4.61 -11.36 11.43
N ASP A 245 -4.88 -12.66 11.52
CA ASP A 245 -4.62 -13.47 12.72
C ASP A 245 -3.12 -13.52 13.06
N LEU A 246 -2.26 -13.65 12.03
CA LEU A 246 -0.81 -13.59 12.22
C LEU A 246 -0.39 -12.24 12.81
N ALA A 247 -0.81 -11.12 12.25
CA ALA A 247 -0.53 -9.79 12.80
C ALA A 247 -1.01 -9.68 14.25
N SER A 248 -2.24 -10.10 14.53
CA SER A 248 -2.85 -10.13 15.87
C SER A 248 -2.06 -10.97 16.87
N SER A 249 -1.48 -12.10 16.44
CA SER A 249 -0.68 -12.98 17.31
C SER A 249 0.60 -12.31 17.84
N TYR A 250 1.10 -11.29 17.10
CA TYR A 250 2.19 -10.42 17.53
C TYR A 250 1.72 -9.14 18.24
N GLY A 251 0.41 -8.97 18.44
CA GLY A 251 -0.19 -7.75 19.02
C GLY A 251 -0.12 -6.54 18.09
N LEU A 252 -0.03 -6.78 16.78
CA LEU A 252 0.08 -5.73 15.75
C LEU A 252 -1.25 -5.49 15.05
N PRO A 253 -1.66 -4.23 14.83
CA PRO A 253 -2.77 -3.92 13.96
C PRO A 253 -2.40 -4.21 12.49
N ALA A 254 -3.40 -4.64 11.71
CA ALA A 254 -3.28 -4.76 10.26
C ALA A 254 -4.09 -3.66 9.56
N ILE A 255 -3.55 -3.08 8.50
CA ILE A 255 -4.25 -2.22 7.54
C ILE A 255 -4.24 -2.90 6.17
N MET A 256 -5.22 -2.60 5.33
CA MET A 256 -5.35 -3.22 4.01
C MET A 256 -5.54 -2.18 2.91
N HIS A 257 -4.70 -2.27 1.90
CA HIS A 257 -4.84 -1.54 0.65
C HIS A 257 -5.97 -2.15 -0.19
N SER A 258 -6.84 -1.31 -0.73
CA SER A 258 -7.82 -1.72 -1.72
C SER A 258 -8.24 -0.54 -2.58
N CYS A 259 -7.91 -0.57 -3.86
CA CYS A 259 -8.32 0.42 -4.82
C CYS A 259 -9.83 0.36 -5.12
N GLY A 260 -10.36 1.47 -5.66
CA GLY A 260 -11.72 1.56 -6.16
C GLY A 260 -12.81 1.53 -5.09
N SER A 261 -14.00 1.13 -5.49
CA SER A 261 -15.20 1.03 -4.65
C SER A 261 -15.15 -0.22 -3.76
N SER A 262 -14.38 -0.16 -2.67
CA SER A 262 -14.11 -1.30 -1.78
C SER A 262 -14.89 -1.30 -0.47
N SER A 263 -15.64 -0.22 -0.15
CA SER A 263 -16.37 -0.10 1.13
C SER A 263 -17.43 -1.18 1.38
N TRP A 264 -17.85 -1.88 0.35
CA TRP A 264 -18.85 -2.97 0.44
C TRP A 264 -18.36 -4.17 1.26
N VAL A 265 -17.07 -4.35 1.42
CA VAL A 265 -16.46 -5.47 2.16
C VAL A 265 -15.97 -5.06 3.55
N TYR A 266 -16.03 -3.77 3.92
CA TYR A 266 -15.42 -3.28 5.15
C TYR A 266 -16.01 -3.89 6.42
N GLU A 267 -17.29 -4.23 6.45
CA GLU A 267 -17.87 -4.94 7.61
C GLU A 267 -17.22 -6.31 7.82
N ASP A 268 -17.04 -7.09 6.75
CA ASP A 268 -16.31 -8.37 6.83
C ASP A 268 -14.85 -8.20 7.29
N LEU A 269 -14.16 -7.16 6.82
CA LEU A 269 -12.79 -6.86 7.24
C LEU A 269 -12.71 -6.43 8.71
N ILE A 270 -13.67 -5.64 9.20
CA ILE A 270 -13.80 -5.26 10.62
C ILE A 270 -14.04 -6.52 11.48
N GLU A 271 -14.92 -7.41 11.05
CA GLU A 271 -15.17 -8.70 11.73
C GLU A 271 -13.90 -9.55 11.84
N LEU A 272 -13.03 -9.52 10.82
CA LEU A 272 -11.73 -10.20 10.85
C LEU A 272 -10.72 -9.53 11.80
N GLY A 273 -11.00 -8.32 12.28
CA GLY A 273 -10.11 -7.57 13.16
C GLY A 273 -9.20 -6.58 12.44
N LEU A 274 -9.45 -6.29 11.15
CA LEU A 274 -8.71 -5.25 10.43
C LEU A 274 -8.88 -3.89 11.11
N ARG A 275 -7.80 -3.11 11.17
CA ARG A 275 -7.79 -1.81 11.86
C ARG A 275 -7.79 -0.60 10.95
N GLY A 276 -7.51 -0.77 9.67
CA GLY A 276 -7.52 0.35 8.74
C GLY A 276 -7.56 -0.09 7.28
N VAL A 277 -7.92 0.86 6.44
CA VAL A 277 -8.01 0.70 4.99
C VAL A 277 -7.22 1.81 4.30
N ASP A 278 -6.62 1.46 3.17
CA ASP A 278 -5.68 2.29 2.43
C ASP A 278 -6.10 2.43 0.97
N THR A 279 -5.53 3.46 0.34
CA THR A 279 -5.79 3.83 -1.07
C THR A 279 -7.25 4.19 -1.30
N LEU A 280 -7.75 5.09 -0.47
CA LEU A 280 -9.14 5.51 -0.52
C LEU A 280 -9.33 6.54 -1.65
N GLN A 281 -9.87 6.09 -2.77
CA GLN A 281 -10.13 6.92 -3.97
C GLN A 281 -11.49 7.64 -3.82
N PRO A 282 -11.53 8.95 -3.54
CA PRO A 282 -12.77 9.67 -3.22
C PRO A 282 -13.76 9.74 -4.38
N GLU A 283 -13.31 9.49 -5.61
CA GLU A 283 -14.13 9.46 -6.83
C GLU A 283 -14.90 8.15 -7.00
N ALA A 284 -14.47 7.07 -6.35
CA ALA A 284 -15.13 5.78 -6.45
C ALA A 284 -16.46 5.78 -5.68
N VAL A 285 -17.39 4.94 -6.10
CA VAL A 285 -18.71 4.84 -5.47
C VAL A 285 -18.60 4.44 -4.01
N ASN A 286 -19.25 5.20 -3.12
CA ASN A 286 -19.25 5.00 -1.67
C ASN A 286 -17.84 5.10 -1.01
N MET A 287 -16.95 5.92 -1.58
CA MET A 287 -15.59 6.11 -1.09
C MET A 287 -15.25 7.56 -0.75
N SER A 288 -16.21 8.49 -0.83
CA SER A 288 -15.94 9.88 -0.42
C SER A 288 -15.56 9.95 1.06
N PRO A 289 -14.71 10.92 1.46
CA PRO A 289 -14.34 11.15 2.86
C PRO A 289 -15.56 11.21 3.79
N ALA A 290 -16.62 11.91 3.38
CA ALA A 290 -17.84 12.03 4.17
C ALA A 290 -18.57 10.67 4.34
N TYR A 291 -18.69 9.88 3.26
CA TYR A 291 -19.30 8.55 3.34
C TYR A 291 -18.50 7.63 4.28
N LEU A 292 -17.17 7.61 4.13
CA LEU A 292 -16.31 6.74 4.93
C LEU A 292 -16.35 7.09 6.41
N THR A 293 -16.33 8.37 6.75
CA THR A 293 -16.40 8.81 8.15
C THR A 293 -17.77 8.58 8.77
N GLU A 294 -18.86 8.76 8.01
CA GLU A 294 -20.22 8.50 8.47
C GLU A 294 -20.43 7.01 8.80
N HIS A 295 -19.93 6.09 7.94
CA HIS A 295 -20.25 4.67 8.07
C HIS A 295 -19.23 3.90 8.93
N PHE A 296 -17.94 4.29 8.88
CA PHE A 296 -16.84 3.53 9.47
C PHE A 296 -15.95 4.35 10.41
N GLY A 297 -16.22 5.66 10.60
CA GLY A 297 -15.44 6.53 11.47
C GLY A 297 -15.37 6.00 12.91
N GLY A 298 -14.15 5.98 13.49
CA GLY A 298 -13.86 5.43 14.81
C GLY A 298 -13.84 3.89 14.87
N ARG A 299 -14.17 3.20 13.77
CA ARG A 299 -14.09 1.73 13.64
C ARG A 299 -12.92 1.28 12.78
N LEU A 300 -12.58 2.09 11.76
CA LEU A 300 -11.42 1.90 10.90
C LEU A 300 -10.55 3.15 10.88
N ASN A 301 -9.28 2.95 10.69
CA ASN A 301 -8.35 3.98 10.25
C ASN A 301 -8.44 4.16 8.74
N PHE A 302 -8.17 5.35 8.25
CA PHE A 302 -8.26 5.71 6.85
C PHE A 302 -6.94 6.28 6.36
N ARG A 303 -6.36 5.71 5.30
CA ARG A 303 -5.17 6.25 4.63
C ARG A 303 -5.50 6.61 3.19
N GLY A 304 -5.09 7.79 2.72
CA GLY A 304 -5.33 8.22 1.34
C GLY A 304 -6.26 9.42 1.23
N CYS A 305 -7.29 9.33 0.43
CA CYS A 305 -8.29 10.36 0.10
C CYS A 305 -7.77 11.59 -0.65
N ILE A 306 -6.45 11.78 -0.86
CA ILE A 306 -5.95 12.84 -1.71
C ILE A 306 -5.75 12.28 -3.12
N SER A 307 -6.70 12.57 -3.99
CA SER A 307 -6.79 11.98 -5.32
C SER A 307 -5.58 12.28 -6.20
N THR A 308 -4.95 11.22 -6.71
CA THR A 308 -3.89 11.32 -7.72
C THR A 308 -4.43 11.50 -9.14
N ALA A 309 -5.74 11.40 -9.33
CA ALA A 309 -6.46 11.64 -10.59
C ALA A 309 -7.29 12.95 -10.56
N GLY A 310 -7.25 13.69 -9.46
CA GLY A 310 -7.97 14.93 -9.24
C GLY A 310 -7.06 16.17 -9.31
N PRO A 311 -7.30 17.18 -8.45
CA PRO A 311 -6.55 18.43 -8.46
C PRO A 311 -5.03 18.28 -8.28
N LEU A 312 -4.57 17.22 -7.60
CA LEU A 312 -3.14 16.94 -7.47
C LEU A 312 -2.45 16.80 -8.84
N ALA A 313 -3.12 16.18 -9.82
CA ALA A 313 -2.58 15.97 -11.15
C ALA A 313 -2.97 17.05 -12.16
N TYR A 314 -4.17 17.61 -12.05
CA TYR A 314 -4.76 18.43 -13.10
C TYR A 314 -5.25 19.81 -12.64
N GLY A 315 -5.25 20.08 -11.33
CA GLY A 315 -5.68 21.36 -10.76
C GLY A 315 -4.55 22.36 -10.57
N THR A 316 -4.91 23.50 -9.98
CA THR A 316 -3.96 24.52 -9.53
C THR A 316 -3.44 24.20 -8.12
N VAL A 317 -2.42 24.95 -7.67
CA VAL A 317 -1.90 24.89 -6.31
C VAL A 317 -3.01 25.20 -5.29
N GLU A 318 -3.82 26.22 -5.56
CA GLU A 318 -4.92 26.67 -4.70
C GLU A 318 -6.04 25.62 -4.61
N GLU A 319 -6.37 24.97 -5.73
CA GLU A 319 -7.36 23.88 -5.75
C GLU A 319 -6.85 22.65 -4.98
N THR A 320 -5.57 22.29 -5.16
CA THR A 320 -4.94 21.20 -4.42
C THR A 320 -4.94 21.50 -2.92
N GLU A 321 -4.54 22.68 -2.50
CA GLU A 321 -4.54 23.08 -1.09
C GLU A 321 -5.96 23.07 -0.50
N ARG A 322 -6.96 23.57 -1.24
CA ARG A 322 -8.36 23.56 -0.82
C ARG A 322 -8.88 22.14 -0.59
N VAL A 323 -8.66 21.22 -1.54
CA VAL A 323 -9.10 19.84 -1.41
C VAL A 323 -8.40 19.13 -0.24
N CYS A 324 -7.10 19.35 -0.06
CA CYS A 324 -6.38 18.81 1.09
C CYS A 324 -6.96 19.29 2.42
N ARG A 325 -7.27 20.60 2.53
CA ARG A 325 -7.87 21.18 3.73
C ARG A 325 -9.27 20.60 4.00
N GLU A 326 -10.15 20.59 3.00
CA GLU A 326 -11.50 20.03 3.11
C GLU A 326 -11.48 18.55 3.52
N THR A 327 -10.56 17.75 2.95
CA THR A 327 -10.37 16.35 3.34
C THR A 327 -9.93 16.23 4.79
N LEU A 328 -8.98 17.05 5.24
CA LEU A 328 -8.53 17.08 6.65
C LEU A 328 -9.67 17.46 7.60
N GLU A 329 -10.46 18.47 7.27
CA GLU A 329 -11.61 18.92 8.08
C GLU A 329 -12.64 17.80 8.29
N ILE A 330 -12.84 16.93 7.28
CA ILE A 330 -13.80 15.79 7.35
C ILE A 330 -13.19 14.60 8.10
N MET A 331 -11.93 14.26 7.83
CA MET A 331 -11.32 13.01 8.30
C MET A 331 -10.72 13.08 9.70
N MET A 332 -10.21 14.23 10.12
CA MET A 332 -9.50 14.40 11.41
C MET A 332 -10.37 14.17 12.65
N PRO A 333 -11.66 14.52 12.69
CA PRO A 333 -12.45 14.39 13.92
C PRO A 333 -12.47 12.99 14.54
N HIS A 334 -12.23 11.95 13.73
CA HIS A 334 -12.20 10.56 14.19
C HIS A 334 -10.82 10.07 14.65
N CYS A 335 -9.78 10.92 14.58
CA CYS A 335 -8.39 10.65 15.01
C CYS A 335 -7.67 9.46 14.35
N GLY A 336 -8.30 8.75 13.41
CA GLY A 336 -7.78 7.59 12.69
C GLY A 336 -7.36 7.90 11.25
N TYR A 337 -6.94 9.13 10.94
CA TYR A 337 -6.61 9.50 9.56
C TYR A 337 -5.10 9.60 9.31
N HIS A 338 -4.66 8.91 8.25
CA HIS A 338 -3.32 8.96 7.69
C HIS A 338 -3.37 9.74 6.37
N PHE A 339 -2.91 10.97 6.39
CA PHE A 339 -2.87 11.83 5.20
C PHE A 339 -1.87 11.29 4.17
N ALA A 340 -2.35 10.90 3.01
CA ALA A 340 -1.54 10.34 1.94
C ALA A 340 -2.24 10.54 0.58
N PRO A 341 -1.51 10.43 -0.55
CA PRO A 341 -2.15 10.29 -1.85
C PRO A 341 -2.91 8.96 -1.92
N THR A 342 -3.94 8.89 -2.77
CA THR A 342 -4.75 7.67 -2.96
C THR A 342 -3.96 6.52 -3.56
N HIS A 343 -2.92 6.81 -4.30
CA HIS A 343 -2.03 5.85 -4.96
C HIS A 343 -0.66 6.51 -5.14
N ALA A 344 0.32 5.81 -5.73
CA ALA A 344 1.57 6.45 -6.13
C ALA A 344 1.30 7.69 -6.98
N ILE A 345 1.83 8.84 -6.56
CA ILE A 345 1.73 10.10 -7.31
C ILE A 345 2.30 9.87 -8.70
N GLN A 346 1.52 10.21 -9.73
CA GLN A 346 1.86 9.93 -11.12
C GLN A 346 2.80 10.99 -11.69
N ASP A 347 3.55 10.63 -12.72
CA ASP A 347 4.53 11.49 -13.38
C ASP A 347 3.94 12.72 -14.07
N ASN A 348 2.63 12.73 -14.33
CA ASN A 348 1.92 13.91 -14.88
C ASN A 348 1.59 14.96 -13.82
N SER A 349 1.78 14.67 -12.53
CA SER A 349 1.48 15.64 -11.46
C SER A 349 2.48 16.80 -11.46
N PRO A 350 2.03 18.07 -11.40
CA PRO A 350 2.90 19.21 -11.18
C PRO A 350 3.60 19.14 -9.82
N VAL A 351 4.89 19.41 -9.77
CA VAL A 351 5.67 19.36 -8.51
C VAL A 351 5.12 20.34 -7.48
N GLU A 352 4.66 21.49 -7.94
CA GLU A 352 4.09 22.55 -7.11
C GLU A 352 2.83 22.07 -6.35
N ASN A 353 1.99 21.27 -7.01
CA ASN A 353 0.81 20.68 -6.41
C ASN A 353 1.19 19.64 -5.33
N VAL A 354 2.21 18.81 -5.60
CA VAL A 354 2.72 17.86 -4.62
C VAL A 354 3.28 18.58 -3.39
N ILE A 355 4.05 19.65 -3.59
CA ILE A 355 4.57 20.48 -2.49
C ILE A 355 3.42 21.13 -1.72
N ALA A 356 2.39 21.63 -2.40
CA ALA A 356 1.20 22.20 -1.76
C ALA A 356 0.44 21.17 -0.90
N MET A 357 0.28 19.95 -1.39
CA MET A 357 -0.31 18.85 -0.63
C MET A 357 0.42 18.63 0.73
N TYR A 358 1.75 18.50 0.73
CA TYR A 358 2.49 18.30 1.96
C TYR A 358 2.53 19.54 2.86
N ARG A 359 2.55 20.74 2.29
CA ARG A 359 2.37 22.00 3.06
C ARG A 359 1.01 22.02 3.75
N ALA A 360 -0.06 21.64 3.05
CA ALA A 360 -1.40 21.58 3.63
C ALA A 360 -1.47 20.60 4.82
N ALA A 361 -0.82 19.43 4.73
CA ALA A 361 -0.74 18.49 5.84
C ALA A 361 -0.12 19.10 7.10
N HIS A 362 0.97 19.86 6.95
CA HIS A 362 1.64 20.51 8.09
C HIS A 362 0.91 21.77 8.59
N THR A 363 0.14 22.44 7.74
CA THR A 363 -0.57 23.67 8.09
C THR A 363 -1.92 23.39 8.74
N TYR A 364 -2.71 22.53 8.11
CA TYR A 364 -4.11 22.24 8.50
C TYR A 364 -4.29 20.92 9.23
N GLY A 365 -3.31 20.01 9.11
CA GLY A 365 -3.38 18.67 9.72
C GLY A 365 -3.02 18.63 11.20
N ARG A 366 -3.02 19.75 11.92
CA ARG A 366 -2.71 19.84 13.35
C ARG A 366 -3.96 19.64 14.18
N TYR A 367 -3.84 18.81 15.22
CA TYR A 367 -4.89 18.73 16.23
C TYR A 367 -4.70 19.87 17.25
N GLU A 368 -5.78 20.54 17.60
CA GLU A 368 -5.74 21.52 18.69
C GLU A 368 -5.38 20.81 20.00
N ALA A 369 -4.63 21.51 20.87
CA ALA A 369 -4.12 20.98 22.13
C ALA A 369 -5.27 20.61 23.12
#